data_b9d951e977f6181dc38b5013ce14f39d
#
_entry.id   b9d951e977f6181dc38b5013ce14f39d
#
_cell.length_a   1.000
_cell.length_b   1.000
_cell.length_c   1.000
_cell.angle_alpha   90.00
_cell.angle_beta   90.00
_cell.angle_gamma   90.00
#
_symmetry.space_group_name_H-M   'P 1'
#
loop_
_entity.id
_entity.type
_entity.pdbx_description
1 polymer ?
#
loop_
_entity_poly.entity_id
_entity_poly.type
_entity_poly.pdbx_seq_one_letter_code
_entity_poly.pdbx_strand_id
1 'polypeptide(L)' 'MPGQDYRDATAKMEQMGVDPDYILGWQGGYLGHPKREEQRITEAYDAGYSDGEERDTGNLDKWVKG' A
#
# COMPACT_ATOMS: atom_id res chain seq x y z
N MET A 1 12.96 -11.96 4.08
CA MET A 1 11.70 -12.47 3.54
C MET A 1 10.55 -11.58 3.96
N PRO A 2 9.68 -11.22 3.03
CA PRO A 2 8.48 -10.54 3.47
C PRO A 2 7.73 -11.45 4.42
N GLY A 3 7.38 -10.91 5.54
CA GLY A 3 6.76 -11.69 6.57
C GLY A 3 5.28 -11.91 6.33
N GLN A 4 4.69 -12.57 7.28
CA GLN A 4 3.28 -12.83 7.25
C GLN A 4 2.47 -11.53 7.29
N ASP A 5 2.99 -10.51 7.91
CA ASP A 5 2.32 -9.23 7.98
C ASP A 5 2.13 -8.60 6.58
N TYR A 6 3.10 -8.80 5.67
CA TYR A 6 2.95 -8.35 4.30
C TYR A 6 1.77 -9.04 3.62
N ARG A 7 1.70 -10.35 3.75
CA ARG A 7 0.62 -11.14 3.15
C ARG A 7 -0.73 -10.80 3.76
N ASP A 8 -0.76 -10.69 5.07
CA ASP A 8 -2.00 -10.37 5.78
C ASP A 8 -2.50 -8.99 5.40
N ALA A 9 -1.61 -8.02 5.33
CA ALA A 9 -1.99 -6.66 4.95
C ALA A 9 -2.51 -6.61 3.52
N THR A 10 -1.81 -7.30 2.60
CA THR A 10 -2.24 -7.32 1.20
C THR A 10 -3.63 -7.96 1.07
N ALA A 11 -3.82 -9.10 1.71
CA ALA A 11 -5.11 -9.79 1.67
C ALA A 11 -6.21 -8.92 2.26
N LYS A 12 -5.93 -8.27 3.37
CA LYS A 12 -6.88 -7.39 4.01
C LYS A 12 -7.26 -6.22 3.10
N MET A 13 -6.27 -5.61 2.47
CA MET A 13 -6.54 -4.50 1.56
C MET A 13 -7.40 -4.94 0.39
N GLU A 14 -7.16 -6.12 -0.14
CA GLU A 14 -7.96 -6.64 -1.24
C GLU A 14 -9.38 -6.92 -0.79
N GLN A 15 -9.53 -7.49 0.39
CA GLN A 15 -10.86 -7.81 0.92
C GLN A 15 -11.68 -6.55 1.21
N MET A 16 -11.01 -5.50 1.65
CA MET A 16 -11.68 -4.25 1.97
C MET A 16 -12.02 -3.42 0.73
N GLY A 17 -11.44 -3.75 -0.42
CA GLY A 17 -11.64 -2.96 -1.61
C GLY A 17 -10.83 -1.67 -1.60
N VAL A 18 -9.64 -1.73 -1.03
CA VAL A 18 -8.74 -0.59 -0.99
C VAL A 18 -8.29 -0.23 -2.41
N ASP A 19 -8.08 1.05 -2.66
CA ASP A 19 -7.64 1.54 -3.96
C ASP A 19 -6.39 0.77 -4.41
N PRO A 20 -6.39 0.21 -5.64
CA PRO A 20 -5.24 -0.54 -6.13
C PRO A 20 -3.94 0.24 -6.11
N ASP A 21 -4.00 1.54 -6.34
CA ASP A 21 -2.79 2.36 -6.31
C ASP A 21 -2.21 2.41 -4.90
N TYR A 22 -3.08 2.48 -3.89
CA TYR A 22 -2.61 2.43 -2.51
C TYR A 22 -1.94 1.10 -2.20
N ILE A 23 -2.54 0.01 -2.66
CA ILE A 23 -1.98 -1.32 -2.44
C ILE A 23 -0.60 -1.43 -3.07
N LEU A 24 -0.48 -0.99 -4.32
CA LEU A 24 0.82 -1.02 -5.00
C LEU A 24 1.87 -0.19 -4.25
N GLY A 25 1.48 0.99 -3.81
CA GLY A 25 2.38 1.84 -3.05
C GLY A 25 2.80 1.17 -1.75
N TRP A 26 1.82 0.62 -1.03
CA TRP A 26 2.09 -0.03 0.25
C TRP A 26 3.07 -1.18 0.11
N GLN A 27 2.85 -2.00 -0.93
CA GLN A 27 3.74 -3.14 -1.19
C GLN A 27 5.15 -2.67 -1.52
N GLY A 28 5.27 -1.65 -2.36
CA GLY A 28 6.57 -1.11 -2.71
C GLY A 28 7.31 -0.52 -1.52
N GLY A 29 6.59 0.23 -0.69
CA GLY A 29 7.18 0.80 0.51
C GLY A 29 7.62 -0.27 1.49
N TYR A 30 6.79 -1.29 1.70
CA TYR A 30 7.13 -2.38 2.61
C TYR A 30 8.40 -3.12 2.16
N LEU A 31 8.49 -3.38 0.85
CA LEU A 31 9.62 -4.13 0.29
C LEU A 31 10.86 -3.26 0.07
N GLY A 32 10.74 -1.96 0.26
CA GLY A 32 11.86 -1.06 0.08
C GLY A 32 12.23 -0.84 -1.37
N HIS A 33 11.31 -1.07 -2.29
CA HIS A 33 11.55 -0.81 -3.71
C HIS A 33 11.63 0.68 -3.95
N PRO A 34 12.38 1.12 -4.96
CA PRO A 34 12.42 2.54 -5.30
C PRO A 34 11.02 3.05 -5.61
N LYS A 35 10.70 4.21 -5.10
CA LYS A 35 9.44 4.83 -5.39
C LYS A 35 9.36 5.17 -6.86
N ARG A 36 8.20 4.91 -7.47
CA ARG A 36 8.02 5.26 -8.86
C ARG A 36 8.10 6.76 -9.05
N GLU A 37 8.85 7.16 -10.05
CA GLU A 37 8.94 8.57 -10.42
C GLU A 37 8.23 8.83 -11.74
N GLU A 38 7.26 7.99 -12.06
CA GLU A 38 6.52 8.13 -13.28
C GLU A 38 5.47 9.22 -13.14
N GLN A 39 4.96 9.62 -14.28
CA GLN A 39 4.07 10.76 -14.40
C GLN A 39 2.76 10.62 -13.67
N ARG A 40 2.43 9.43 -13.20
CA ARG A 40 1.12 9.18 -12.64
C ARG A 40 1.17 8.62 -11.23
N ILE A 41 1.96 9.26 -10.40
CA ILE A 41 1.91 8.93 -9.00
C ILE A 41 0.65 9.57 -8.44
N THR A 42 -0.30 8.74 -8.07
CA THR A 42 -1.51 9.23 -7.46
C THR A 42 -1.30 9.47 -5.97
N GLU A 43 -2.21 10.23 -5.39
CA GLU A 43 -2.18 10.46 -3.96
C GLU A 43 -2.26 9.14 -3.20
N ALA A 44 -3.09 8.21 -3.70
CA ALA A 44 -3.23 6.90 -3.08
C ALA A 44 -1.91 6.14 -3.10
N TYR A 45 -1.21 6.14 -4.25
CA TYR A 45 0.08 5.45 -4.34
C TYR A 45 1.08 6.04 -3.35
N ASP A 46 1.15 7.37 -3.30
CA ASP A 46 2.11 8.04 -2.44
C ASP A 46 1.83 7.74 -0.97
N ALA A 47 0.57 7.82 -0.57
CA ALA A 47 0.19 7.50 0.80
C ALA A 47 0.46 6.05 1.13
N GLY A 48 0.15 5.15 0.19
CA GLY A 48 0.41 3.72 0.38
C GLY A 48 1.88 3.45 0.57
N TYR A 49 2.72 4.08 -0.25
CA TYR A 49 4.16 3.88 -0.15
C TYR A 49 4.68 4.29 1.23
N SER A 50 4.25 5.45 1.69
CA SER A 50 4.67 5.95 3.01
C SER A 50 4.21 5.02 4.13
N ASP A 51 2.96 4.58 4.07
CA ASP A 51 2.43 3.66 5.08
C ASP A 51 3.13 2.31 5.03
N GLY A 52 3.44 1.84 3.82
CA GLY A 52 4.15 0.57 3.65
C GLY A 52 5.54 0.61 4.24
N GLU A 53 6.23 1.73 4.08
CA GLU A 53 7.56 1.89 4.69
C GLU A 53 7.50 1.74 6.20
N GLU A 54 6.42 2.19 6.80
CA GLU A 54 6.22 2.10 8.24
C GLU A 54 5.49 0.83 8.65
N ARG A 55 5.05 0.04 7.68
CA ARG A 55 4.26 -1.17 7.90
C ARG A 55 2.97 -0.85 8.66
N ASP A 56 2.41 0.30 8.38
CA ASP A 56 1.24 0.80 9.06
C ASP A 56 -0.01 0.35 8.29
N THR A 57 -0.92 -0.31 8.98
CA THR A 57 -2.19 -0.73 8.40
C THR A 57 -3.38 0.02 9.00
N GLY A 58 -3.12 1.06 9.75
CA GLY A 58 -4.18 1.81 10.45
C GLY A 58 -4.98 2.73 9.54
N ASN A 59 -4.50 2.98 8.32
CA ASN A 59 -5.15 3.93 7.41
C ASN A 59 -5.86 3.27 6.24
N LEU A 60 -5.97 1.95 6.25
CA LEU A 60 -6.51 1.24 5.09
C LEU A 60 -7.93 1.67 4.76
N ASP A 61 -8.73 1.89 5.77
CA ASP A 61 -10.13 2.25 5.59
C ASP A 61 -10.31 3.61 4.92
N LYS A 62 -9.31 4.47 5.00
CA LYS A 62 -9.37 5.78 4.36
C LYS A 62 -9.26 5.69 2.85
N TRP A 63 -8.79 4.59 2.34
CA TRP A 63 -8.51 4.40 0.93
C TRP A 63 -9.41 3.35 0.29
N VAL A 64 -10.43 2.94 0.99
CA VAL A 64 -11.42 2.02 0.44
C VAL A 64 -12.19 2.70 -0.67
N LYS A 65 -12.21 2.07 -1.82
CA LYS A 65 -12.79 2.66 -3.01
C LYS A 65 -14.22 2.22 -3.25
N GLY A 66 -14.57 1.12 -2.71
CA GLY A 66 -15.86 0.55 -2.99
C GLY A 66 -16.89 0.75 -1.96
#